data_b2116d6fc3e401eb64ccb8be7029eceb
#
_entry.id   b2116d6fc3e401eb64ccb8be7029eceb
#
_cell.length_a   1.000
_cell.length_b   1.000
_cell.length_c   1.000
_cell.angle_alpha   90.00
_cell.angle_beta   90.00
_cell.angle_gamma   90.00
#
_symmetry.space_group_name_H-M   'P 1'
#
loop_
_entity.id
_entity.type
_entity.pdbx_description
1 polymer ?
#
loop_
_entity_poly.entity_id
_entity_poly.type
_entity_poly.pdbx_seq_one_letter_code
_entity_poly.pdbx_strand_id
1 'polypeptide(L)'
;MTNLVGLEVKEFDNRCNEEIGLRIQNKRIERNMTGAELGTYLSVNANQVSRIETGKVKCKLEYIFILCQIFECSADYLLFGTEERDNLSDKQMKCIMDIKKYF
;
A
#
# COMPACT_ATOMS: atom_id res chain seq x y z
N MET A 1 -16.46 13.78 -12.39
CA MET A 1 -15.05 14.09 -12.45
C MET A 1 -14.71 14.92 -13.67
N THR A 2 -13.83 15.82 -13.51
CA THR A 2 -13.49 16.74 -14.59
C THR A 2 -12.69 16.04 -15.69
N ASN A 3 -13.01 16.39 -16.91
CA ASN A 3 -12.31 15.85 -18.05
C ASN A 3 -11.57 16.95 -18.75
N LEU A 4 -10.23 16.96 -18.59
CA LEU A 4 -9.41 18.01 -19.18
C LEU A 4 -8.63 17.43 -20.33
N VAL A 5 -8.79 18.02 -21.50
CA VAL A 5 -8.06 17.61 -22.70
C VAL A 5 -8.13 16.12 -22.90
N GLY A 6 -9.29 15.54 -22.77
CA GLY A 6 -9.47 14.13 -22.99
C GLY A 6 -9.00 13.23 -21.86
N LEU A 7 -8.58 13.82 -20.76
CA LEU A 7 -8.11 13.05 -19.61
C LEU A 7 -9.25 12.84 -18.62
N GLU A 8 -9.47 11.60 -18.24
CA GLU A 8 -10.46 11.28 -17.22
C GLU A 8 -9.78 10.86 -15.95
N VAL A 9 -10.17 11.49 -14.86
CA VAL A 9 -9.55 11.23 -13.57
C VAL A 9 -10.62 10.74 -12.62
N LYS A 10 -10.39 9.56 -12.06
CA LYS A 10 -11.32 8.97 -11.12
C LYS A 10 -11.24 9.67 -9.77
N GLU A 11 -12.39 9.91 -9.15
CA GLU A 11 -12.42 10.51 -7.82
C GLU A 11 -11.97 9.52 -6.77
N PHE A 12 -11.35 10.06 -5.72
CA PHE A 12 -10.98 9.24 -4.57
C PHE A 12 -12.18 9.21 -3.62
N ASP A 13 -12.83 8.06 -3.49
CA ASP A 13 -14.01 7.95 -2.66
C ASP A 13 -13.84 6.87 -1.59
N ASN A 14 -14.90 6.59 -0.84
CA ASN A 14 -14.82 5.62 0.25
C ASN A 14 -14.45 4.25 -0.22
N ARG A 15 -14.86 3.88 -1.41
CA ARG A 15 -14.50 2.58 -1.94
C ARG A 15 -13.00 2.47 -2.14
N CYS A 16 -12.36 3.56 -2.52
CA CYS A 16 -10.91 3.57 -2.66
C CYS A 16 -10.25 3.27 -1.32
N ASN A 17 -10.74 3.89 -0.25
CA ASN A 17 -10.21 3.62 1.09
C ASN A 17 -10.37 2.16 1.46
N GLU A 18 -11.52 1.58 1.15
CA GLU A 18 -11.78 0.19 1.48
C GLU A 18 -10.86 -0.75 0.72
N GLU A 19 -10.65 -0.45 -0.55
CA GLU A 19 -9.79 -1.30 -1.37
C GLU A 19 -8.34 -1.22 -0.94
N ILE A 20 -7.88 -0.02 -0.65
CA ILE A 20 -6.51 0.16 -0.15
C ILE A 20 -6.35 -0.58 1.17
N GLY A 21 -7.33 -0.42 2.06
CA GLY A 21 -7.28 -1.09 3.35
C GLY A 21 -7.25 -2.60 3.22
N LEU A 22 -8.02 -3.14 2.30
CA LEU A 22 -8.04 -4.58 2.08
C LEU A 22 -6.70 -5.09 1.58
N ARG A 23 -6.06 -4.34 0.70
CA ARG A 23 -4.75 -4.74 0.20
C ARG A 23 -3.72 -4.73 1.32
N ILE A 24 -3.81 -3.74 2.21
CA ILE A 24 -2.93 -3.67 3.36
C ILE A 24 -3.14 -4.88 4.26
N GLN A 25 -4.41 -5.20 4.51
CA GLN A 25 -4.73 -6.35 5.36
C GLN A 25 -4.20 -7.64 4.77
N ASN A 26 -4.39 -7.84 3.47
CA ASN A 26 -3.93 -9.05 2.82
C ASN A 26 -2.42 -9.19 2.91
N LYS A 27 -1.69 -8.10 2.70
CA LYS A 27 -0.24 -8.14 2.82
C LYS A 27 0.20 -8.43 4.24
N ARG A 28 -0.50 -7.86 5.21
CA ARG A 28 -0.19 -8.12 6.62
C ARG A 28 -0.36 -9.59 6.95
N ILE A 29 -1.47 -10.15 6.52
CA ILE A 29 -1.75 -11.56 6.78
C ILE A 29 -0.75 -12.47 6.09
N GLU A 30 -0.37 -12.13 4.86
CA GLU A 30 0.66 -12.90 4.15
C GLU A 30 1.97 -12.95 4.93
N ARG A 31 2.24 -11.92 5.71
CA ARG A 31 3.48 -11.87 6.49
C ARG A 31 3.29 -12.37 7.91
N ASN A 32 2.13 -12.93 8.19
CA ASN A 32 1.83 -13.47 9.52
C ASN A 32 1.98 -12.42 10.62
N MET A 33 1.57 -11.18 10.30
CA MET A 33 1.64 -10.10 11.27
C MET A 33 0.28 -9.86 11.88
N THR A 34 0.25 -9.56 13.17
CA THR A 34 -0.97 -9.12 13.82
C THR A 34 -1.17 -7.64 13.56
N GLY A 35 -2.41 -7.17 13.80
CA GLY A 35 -2.67 -5.73 13.69
C GLY A 35 -1.82 -4.92 14.65
N ALA A 36 -1.60 -5.47 15.85
CA ALA A 36 -0.77 -4.77 16.84
C ALA A 36 0.66 -4.63 16.36
N GLU A 37 1.19 -5.69 15.74
CA GLU A 37 2.55 -5.64 15.23
C GLU A 37 2.68 -4.61 14.13
N LEU A 38 1.72 -4.57 13.20
CA LEU A 38 1.75 -3.58 12.16
C LEU A 38 1.64 -2.18 12.74
N GLY A 39 0.77 -2.03 13.76
CA GLY A 39 0.59 -0.74 14.41
C GLY A 39 1.87 -0.20 15.02
N THR A 40 2.73 -1.10 15.50
CA THR A 40 4.00 -0.68 16.07
C THR A 40 4.83 0.08 15.04
N TYR A 41 4.85 -0.40 13.80
CA TYR A 41 5.60 0.28 12.75
C TYR A 41 4.98 1.61 12.36
N LEU A 42 3.66 1.71 12.48
CA LEU A 42 2.94 2.93 12.08
C LEU A 42 2.73 3.89 13.26
N SER A 43 3.15 3.49 14.45
CA SER A 43 2.97 4.27 15.68
C SER A 43 1.50 4.48 16.01
N VAL A 44 0.69 3.45 15.78
CA VAL A 44 -0.71 3.47 16.12
C VAL A 44 -1.06 2.15 16.78
N ASN A 45 -2.24 2.08 17.41
CA ASN A 45 -2.65 0.84 18.06
C ASN A 45 -3.40 -0.07 17.08
N ALA A 46 -3.69 -1.30 17.54
CA ALA A 46 -4.35 -2.28 16.69
C ALA A 46 -5.71 -1.81 16.21
N ASN A 47 -6.40 -1.05 17.04
CA ASN A 47 -7.72 -0.55 16.70
C ASN A 47 -7.62 0.40 15.50
N GLN A 48 -6.61 1.25 15.49
CA GLN A 48 -6.41 2.19 14.40
C GLN A 48 -6.02 1.43 13.12
N VAL A 49 -5.21 0.37 13.24
CA VAL A 49 -4.89 -0.46 12.09
C VAL A 49 -6.17 -1.05 11.50
N SER A 50 -7.06 -1.53 12.37
CA SER A 50 -8.33 -2.08 11.91
C SER A 50 -9.14 -1.04 11.14
N ARG A 51 -9.15 0.19 11.61
CA ARG A 51 -9.90 1.25 10.95
C ARG A 51 -9.31 1.59 9.60
N ILE A 52 -7.99 1.54 9.48
CA ILE A 52 -7.33 1.74 8.19
C ILE A 52 -7.68 0.60 7.24
N GLU A 53 -7.60 -0.63 7.73
CA GLU A 53 -7.82 -1.80 6.88
C GLU A 53 -9.27 -1.95 6.43
N THR A 54 -10.20 -1.44 7.20
CA THR A 54 -11.61 -1.50 6.82
C THR A 54 -12.07 -0.26 6.08
N GLY A 55 -11.18 0.70 5.89
CA GLY A 55 -11.51 1.88 5.11
C GLY A 55 -12.29 2.93 5.88
N LYS A 56 -12.35 2.79 7.20
CA LYS A 56 -13.07 3.76 8.02
C LYS A 56 -12.32 5.08 8.15
N VAL A 57 -11.02 5.05 7.96
CA VAL A 57 -10.20 6.25 7.93
C VAL A 57 -9.28 6.17 6.74
N LYS A 58 -8.80 7.32 6.30
CA LYS A 58 -7.89 7.36 5.18
C LYS A 58 -6.50 6.91 5.61
N CYS A 59 -5.83 6.21 4.71
CA CYS A 59 -4.46 5.80 4.95
C CYS A 59 -3.55 6.97 4.59
N LYS A 60 -2.83 7.49 5.57
CA LYS A 60 -1.97 8.64 5.34
C LYS A 60 -0.81 8.26 4.44
N LEU A 61 -0.30 9.27 3.76
CA LEU A 61 0.83 9.04 2.85
C LEU A 61 2.03 8.44 3.56
N GLU A 62 2.31 8.90 4.77
CA GLU A 62 3.46 8.36 5.50
C GLU A 62 3.27 6.90 5.86
N TYR A 63 2.02 6.46 6.02
CA TYR A 63 1.77 5.03 6.25
C TYR A 63 2.09 4.24 5.00
N ILE A 64 1.69 4.74 3.84
CA ILE A 64 2.01 4.08 2.57
C ILE A 64 3.52 3.91 2.42
N PHE A 65 4.26 4.97 2.74
CA PHE A 65 5.71 4.96 2.65
C PHE A 65 6.31 3.84 3.50
N ILE A 66 5.83 3.69 4.73
CA ILE A 66 6.32 2.67 5.65
C ILE A 66 5.86 1.29 5.22
N LEU A 67 4.59 1.18 4.83
CA LEU A 67 4.01 -0.12 4.47
C LEU A 67 4.69 -0.74 3.26
N CYS A 68 5.06 0.08 2.28
CA CYS A 68 5.75 -0.45 1.12
C CYS A 68 7.07 -1.09 1.50
N GLN A 69 7.75 -0.54 2.50
CA GLN A 69 9.01 -1.10 2.96
C GLN A 69 8.79 -2.40 3.71
N ILE A 70 7.77 -2.44 4.57
CA ILE A 70 7.49 -3.64 5.35
C ILE A 70 7.04 -4.79 4.46
N PHE A 71 6.15 -4.48 3.53
CA PHE A 71 5.55 -5.49 2.68
C PHE A 71 6.37 -5.76 1.43
N GLU A 72 7.38 -4.95 1.18
CA GLU A 72 8.21 -5.07 -0.03
C GLU A 72 7.32 -5.05 -1.27
N CYS A 73 6.41 -4.10 -1.30
CA CYS A 73 5.51 -3.92 -2.42
C CYS A 73 5.54 -2.47 -2.86
N SER A 74 4.95 -2.21 -4.02
CA SER A 74 4.96 -0.87 -4.57
C SER A 74 3.79 -0.06 -4.03
N ALA A 75 3.93 1.25 -4.04
CA ALA A 75 2.83 2.13 -3.73
C ALA A 75 1.72 1.98 -4.78
N ASP A 76 2.11 1.72 -6.02
CA ASP A 76 1.14 1.49 -7.08
C ASP A 76 0.23 0.34 -6.74
N TYR A 77 0.80 -0.74 -6.20
CA TYR A 77 -0.03 -1.87 -5.81
C TYR A 77 -1.02 -1.49 -4.72
N LEU A 78 -0.53 -0.82 -3.68
CA LEU A 78 -1.41 -0.48 -2.56
C LEU A 78 -2.49 0.49 -2.97
N LEU A 79 -2.16 1.48 -3.81
CA LEU A 79 -3.10 2.52 -4.19
C LEU A 79 -4.05 2.10 -5.30
N PHE A 80 -3.55 1.38 -6.29
CA PHE A 80 -4.33 1.10 -7.49
C PHE A 80 -4.59 -0.37 -7.72
N GLY A 81 -3.95 -1.25 -6.95
CA GLY A 81 -4.12 -2.68 -7.13
C GLY A 81 -3.40 -3.23 -8.35
N THR A 82 -2.43 -2.48 -8.88
CA THR A 82 -1.65 -2.96 -10.01
C THR A 82 -0.84 -4.15 -9.58
N GLU A 83 -0.74 -5.15 -10.45
CA GLU A 83 0.00 -6.33 -10.13
C GLU A 83 1.45 -6.02 -9.91
N GLU A 84 2.06 -6.71 -8.94
CA GLU A 84 3.45 -6.52 -8.69
C GLU A 84 4.23 -7.42 -9.54
N ARG A 85 4.59 -7.17 -10.62
CA ARG A 85 5.33 -8.03 -11.37
C ARG A 85 6.69 -7.70 -11.29
N ASP A 86 6.90 -7.94 -11.23
CA ASP A 86 7.98 -7.69 -11.20
C ASP A 86 8.60 -7.17 -11.77
N ASN A 87 8.39 -6.85 -11.77
CA ASN A 87 8.85 -6.48 -12.08
C ASN A 87 9.71 -6.85 -12.50
N LEU A 88 9.75 -7.22 -12.88
CA LEU A 88 10.50 -7.62 -13.14
C LEU A 88 11.33 -7.51 -13.35
N SER A 89 11.10 -7.26 -13.48
CA SER A 89 11.96 -6.96 -13.52
C SER A 89 12.41 -6.62 -12.57
N ASP A 90 12.04 -6.53 -11.80
CA ASP A 90 12.44 -6.30 -10.84
C ASP A 90 13.15 -6.99 -10.26
N LYS A 91 13.01 -7.85 -10.39
CA LYS A 91 13.74 -8.58 -9.99
C LYS A 91 14.78 -8.47 -10.68
N GLN A 92 14.79 -8.27 -11.54
CA GLN A 92 15.76 -8.02 -12.21
C GLN A 92 16.09 -6.76 -11.97
N MET A 93 15.43 -6.18 -11.54
CA MET A 93 15.67 -5.07 -11.19
C MET A 93 16.07 -4.99 -10.01
N LYS A 94 15.92 -5.68 -9.28
CA LYS A 94 16.33 -5.67 -8.17
C LYS A 94 17.55 -5.73 -8.18
N CYS A 95 17.74 -6.09 -8.86
CA CYS A 95 18.94 -6.12 -8.97
C CYS A 95 19.31 -4.89 -9.39
N ILE A 96 18.66 -4.22 -9.68
CA ILE A 96 18.93 -3.06 -9.99
C ILE A 96 18.79 -2.28 -8.95
N MET A 97 18.25 -2.43 -8.17
CA MET A 97 18.14 -1.85 -7.21
C MET A 97 18.67 -2.19 -6.26
N ASP A 98 19.03 -2.97 -6.21
CA ASP A 98 19.55 -3.42 -5.39
C ASP A 98 20.31 -2.83 -5.17
N ILE A 99 20.27 -2.34 -5.79
CA ILE A 99 20.63 -1.82 -5.67
C ILE A 99 20.23 -1.09 -5.07
N LYS A 100 19.54 -0.89 -4.70
CA LYS A 100 19.13 -0.66 -4.06
C LYS A 100 19.14 -0.89 -3.12
N LYS A 101 19.18 -1.22 -2.61
CA LYS A 101 19.04 -1.64 -1.80
C LYS A 101 19.45 -1.24 -1.39
N TYR A 102 19.24 -0.83 -1.64
CA TYR A 102 19.35 -0.71 -1.63
C TYR A 102 19.27 -0.09 -2.04
N PHE A 103 18.89 0.41 -2.36
CA PHE A 103 18.61 0.61 -2.85
C PHE A 103 18.51 0.80 -2.78
#